data_a0de884c1ed3dfeff4741d8716ce5476
#
_entry.id   a0de884c1ed3dfeff4741d8716ce5476
#
_cell.length_a   1.000
_cell.length_b   1.000
_cell.length_c   1.000
_cell.angle_alpha   90.00
_cell.angle_beta   90.00
_cell.angle_gamma   90.00
#
_symmetry.space_group_name_H-M   'P 1'
#
loop_
_entity.id
_entity.type
_entity.pdbx_description
1 polymer ?
#
loop_
_entity_poly.entity_id
_entity_poly.type
_entity_poly.pdbx_seq_one_letter_code
_entity_poly.pdbx_strand_id
1 'polypeptide(L)'
;MTHRMLEIPGYRLHKRLGKGGMAEVYLATQLSLDREVAVKVLLRTEDAAFTERFIQEGHIVASLRHPAIITIHDIGQIADGRHYLAMEYLGGGDLAQHRGIVFSPSRALDIIRQLAGGLAVVHDGGLVHRDVKPANILFRDDGSVVLTDFGVAKAVELDNELTHFGIAVGSPAYSSPEQAQCQSLDARSDIYSLGVILAEMLTGTNPFRASSYPQTVLNHVQMPLPQLPPALAPYQPLLDRMLAKQPDQRFASCRELLAAIDTLTEPDMDQTRI
;
A
#
# COMPACT_ATOMS: atom_id res chain seq x y z
N MET A 1 -2.85 6.14 37.81
CA MET A 1 -3.05 7.05 36.66
C MET A 1 -4.22 6.49 35.86
N THR A 2 -5.38 7.09 35.97
CA THR A 2 -6.58 6.70 35.22
C THR A 2 -6.32 6.93 33.74
N HIS A 3 -6.24 5.86 32.94
CA HIS A 3 -6.26 5.95 31.50
C HIS A 3 -7.58 6.63 31.11
N ARG A 4 -7.52 7.92 30.80
CA ARG A 4 -8.64 8.63 30.22
C ARG A 4 -9.00 7.89 28.92
N MET A 5 -10.15 7.25 28.88
CA MET A 5 -10.61 6.59 27.65
C MET A 5 -10.62 7.64 26.53
N LEU A 6 -10.09 7.28 25.37
CA LEU A 6 -10.10 8.12 24.19
C LEU A 6 -11.56 8.35 23.78
N GLU A 7 -12.01 9.60 23.80
CA GLU A 7 -13.36 9.98 23.38
C GLU A 7 -13.26 10.77 22.08
N ILE A 8 -13.99 10.33 21.07
CA ILE A 8 -14.10 11.00 19.77
C ILE A 8 -15.56 11.42 19.59
N PRO A 9 -15.87 12.72 19.48
CA PRO A 9 -17.23 13.19 19.32
C PRO A 9 -17.92 12.55 18.11
N GLY A 10 -19.12 12.00 18.33
CA GLY A 10 -19.88 11.32 17.27
C GLY A 10 -19.49 9.86 16.98
N TYR A 11 -18.52 9.32 17.71
CA TYR A 11 -18.05 7.94 17.54
C TYR A 11 -18.03 7.18 18.85
N ARG A 12 -18.52 5.93 18.83
CA ARG A 12 -18.39 4.97 19.93
C ARG A 12 -17.27 4.02 19.59
N LEU A 13 -16.15 4.12 20.30
CA LEU A 13 -15.00 3.23 20.12
C LEU A 13 -15.30 1.84 20.70
N HIS A 14 -14.85 0.79 20.03
CA HIS A 14 -14.99 -0.62 20.45
C HIS A 14 -13.65 -1.24 20.83
N LYS A 15 -12.78 -1.45 19.85
CA LYS A 15 -11.47 -2.07 20.06
C LYS A 15 -10.41 -1.41 19.18
N ARG A 16 -9.16 -1.49 19.63
CA ARG A 16 -8.03 -1.08 18.81
C ARG A 16 -7.75 -2.18 17.78
N LEU A 17 -7.72 -1.79 16.50
CA LEU A 17 -7.40 -2.64 15.37
C LEU A 17 -5.88 -2.71 15.14
N GLY A 18 -5.17 -1.59 15.34
CA GLY A 18 -3.74 -1.51 15.13
C GLY A 18 -3.08 -0.35 15.88
N LYS A 19 -1.76 -0.44 16.03
CA LYS A 19 -0.91 0.63 16.55
C LYS A 19 0.35 0.71 15.70
N GLY A 20 0.53 1.86 15.06
CA GLY A 20 1.77 2.23 14.39
C GLY A 20 2.63 3.17 15.23
N GLY A 21 3.76 3.60 14.71
CA GLY A 21 4.63 4.58 15.37
C GLY A 21 3.97 5.94 15.58
N MET A 22 3.08 6.34 14.66
CA MET A 22 2.52 7.70 14.60
C MET A 22 1.02 7.78 14.77
N ALA A 23 0.30 6.65 14.68
CA ALA A 23 -1.15 6.60 14.78
C ALA A 23 -1.64 5.28 15.39
N GLU A 24 -2.82 5.33 15.98
CA GLU A 24 -3.59 4.16 16.41
C GLU A 24 -4.88 4.08 15.62
N VAL A 25 -5.30 2.87 15.24
CA VAL A 25 -6.54 2.62 14.50
C VAL A 25 -7.53 1.90 15.39
N TYR A 26 -8.76 2.37 15.44
CA TYR A 26 -9.84 1.81 16.25
C TYR A 26 -11.03 1.41 15.39
N LEU A 27 -11.66 0.28 15.70
CA LEU A 27 -13.03 0.01 15.28
C LEU A 27 -13.98 0.88 16.10
N ALA A 28 -14.89 1.56 15.41
CA ALA A 28 -15.88 2.41 16.06
C ALA A 28 -17.23 2.33 15.35
N THR A 29 -18.30 2.71 16.04
CA THR A 29 -19.59 3.05 15.41
C THR A 29 -19.70 4.56 15.24
N GLN A 30 -19.94 5.02 14.02
CA GLN A 30 -20.35 6.40 13.74
C GLN A 30 -21.82 6.57 14.15
N LEU A 31 -22.07 7.33 15.23
CA LEU A 31 -23.39 7.40 15.88
C LEU A 31 -24.47 8.02 15.00
N SER A 32 -24.10 8.98 14.12
CA SER A 32 -25.06 9.68 13.25
C SER A 32 -25.66 8.80 12.16
N LEU A 33 -24.94 7.74 11.72
CA LEU A 33 -25.33 6.85 10.62
C LEU A 33 -25.47 5.39 11.06
N ASP A 34 -25.20 5.09 12.34
CA ASP A 34 -25.21 3.76 12.96
C ASP A 34 -24.45 2.71 12.14
N ARG A 35 -23.22 3.06 11.71
CA ARG A 35 -22.37 2.19 10.91
C ARG A 35 -21.00 1.99 11.53
N GLU A 36 -20.39 0.83 11.25
CA GLU A 36 -19.01 0.57 11.63
C GLU A 36 -18.04 1.35 10.74
N VAL A 37 -17.01 1.90 11.36
CA VAL A 37 -15.92 2.66 10.73
C VAL A 37 -14.59 2.32 11.38
N ALA A 38 -13.50 2.48 10.64
CA ALA A 38 -12.16 2.51 11.19
C ALA A 38 -11.78 3.97 11.47
N VAL A 39 -11.35 4.27 12.70
CA VAL A 39 -10.91 5.62 13.08
C VAL A 39 -9.41 5.59 13.38
N LYS A 40 -8.63 6.24 12.52
CA LYS A 40 -7.18 6.41 12.66
C LYS A 40 -6.92 7.70 13.41
N VAL A 41 -6.37 7.60 14.61
CA VAL A 41 -6.06 8.72 15.49
C VAL A 41 -4.58 8.96 15.50
N LEU A 42 -4.18 10.19 15.15
CA LEU A 42 -2.79 10.62 15.21
C LEU A 42 -2.32 10.64 16.67
N LEU A 43 -1.16 10.07 16.95
CA LEU A 43 -0.53 10.20 18.25
C LEU A 43 -0.06 11.66 18.45
N ARG A 44 0.14 12.06 19.70
CA ARG A 44 0.66 13.41 19.99
C ARG A 44 2.03 13.56 19.35
N THR A 45 2.20 14.60 18.57
CA THR A 45 3.46 15.02 17.97
C THR A 45 3.65 16.50 18.19
N GLU A 46 4.88 16.93 18.45
CA GLU A 46 5.26 18.34 18.50
C GLU A 46 5.52 18.91 17.09
N ASP A 47 5.56 18.04 16.08
CA ASP A 47 5.74 18.42 14.68
C ASP A 47 4.40 18.84 14.05
N ALA A 48 4.18 20.14 13.99
CA ALA A 48 3.00 20.74 13.36
C ALA A 48 2.93 20.42 11.85
N ALA A 49 4.08 20.34 11.17
CA ALA A 49 4.15 20.02 9.76
C ALA A 49 3.70 18.58 9.48
N PHE A 50 4.01 17.63 10.38
CA PHE A 50 3.51 16.27 10.29
C PHE A 50 1.97 16.20 10.43
N THR A 51 1.41 16.96 11.37
CA THR A 51 -0.04 17.03 11.59
C THR A 51 -0.75 17.61 10.35
N GLU A 52 -0.23 18.69 9.78
CA GLU A 52 -0.80 19.31 8.57
C GLU A 52 -0.81 18.34 7.39
N ARG A 53 0.25 17.56 7.20
CA ARG A 53 0.34 16.53 6.15
C ARG A 53 -0.64 15.40 6.34
N PHE A 54 -0.82 14.93 7.58
CA PHE A 54 -1.83 13.91 7.90
C PHE A 54 -3.23 14.37 7.48
N ILE A 55 -3.58 15.63 7.74
CA ILE A 55 -4.86 16.22 7.34
C ILE A 55 -4.93 16.35 5.81
N GLN A 56 -3.86 16.86 5.19
CA GLN A 56 -3.79 17.01 3.73
C GLN A 56 -3.89 15.67 3.01
N GLU A 57 -3.21 14.62 3.51
CA GLU A 57 -3.37 13.24 3.03
C GLU A 57 -4.84 12.81 3.05
N GLY A 58 -5.51 13.01 4.19
CA GLY A 58 -6.93 12.69 4.32
C GLY A 58 -7.79 13.42 3.29
N HIS A 59 -7.58 14.72 3.07
CA HIS A 59 -8.33 15.50 2.08
C HIS A 59 -8.09 15.01 0.65
N ILE A 60 -6.84 14.69 0.31
CA ILE A 60 -6.50 14.20 -1.03
C ILE A 60 -7.15 12.84 -1.27
N VAL A 61 -6.98 11.89 -0.35
CA VAL A 61 -7.58 10.55 -0.48
C VAL A 61 -9.11 10.63 -0.52
N ALA A 62 -9.72 11.52 0.27
CA ALA A 62 -11.18 11.74 0.25
C ALA A 62 -11.70 12.25 -1.10
N SER A 63 -10.87 12.91 -1.91
CA SER A 63 -11.21 13.38 -3.26
C SER A 63 -11.13 12.28 -4.32
N LEU A 64 -10.38 11.20 -4.08
CA LEU A 64 -10.20 10.11 -5.02
C LEU A 64 -11.41 9.16 -4.98
N ARG A 65 -11.85 8.67 -6.13
CA ARG A 65 -12.98 7.75 -6.24
C ARG A 65 -12.60 6.54 -7.07
N HIS A 66 -12.36 5.43 -6.40
CA HIS A 66 -12.11 4.13 -7.04
C HIS A 66 -12.42 3.00 -6.05
N PRO A 67 -13.01 1.86 -6.48
CA PRO A 67 -13.35 0.76 -5.56
C PRO A 67 -12.14 0.17 -4.82
N ALA A 68 -10.95 0.25 -5.40
CA ALA A 68 -9.71 -0.21 -4.75
C ALA A 68 -8.97 0.89 -3.96
N ILE A 69 -9.60 2.03 -3.64
CA ILE A 69 -9.07 3.07 -2.77
C ILE A 69 -9.96 3.18 -1.53
N ILE A 70 -9.35 3.28 -0.35
CA ILE A 70 -10.08 3.43 0.93
C ILE A 70 -10.98 4.68 0.91
N THR A 71 -12.21 4.53 1.35
CA THR A 71 -13.15 5.66 1.45
C THR A 71 -12.96 6.39 2.77
N ILE A 72 -12.59 7.68 2.72
CA ILE A 72 -12.58 8.57 3.89
C ILE A 72 -13.97 9.15 4.10
N HIS A 73 -14.47 9.05 5.34
CA HIS A 73 -15.81 9.51 5.71
C HIS A 73 -15.78 10.84 6.44
N ASP A 74 -14.73 11.10 7.22
CA ASP A 74 -14.63 12.29 8.06
C ASP A 74 -13.18 12.55 8.47
N ILE A 75 -12.87 13.81 8.71
CA ILE A 75 -11.59 14.30 9.24
C ILE A 75 -11.92 15.26 10.37
N GLY A 76 -11.37 15.07 11.55
CA GLY A 76 -11.66 15.92 12.67
C GLY A 76 -10.54 16.00 13.71
N GLN A 77 -10.84 16.75 14.78
CA GLN A 77 -9.96 16.93 15.91
C GLN A 77 -10.68 16.55 17.20
N ILE A 78 -10.00 15.87 18.10
CA ILE A 78 -10.53 15.53 19.43
C ILE A 78 -10.14 16.58 20.47
N ALA A 79 -10.80 16.54 21.62
CA ALA A 79 -10.69 17.58 22.67
C ALA A 79 -9.27 17.81 23.20
N ASP A 80 -8.36 16.85 23.07
CA ASP A 80 -6.97 16.95 23.48
C ASP A 80 -6.02 17.47 22.38
N GLY A 81 -6.60 17.90 21.23
CA GLY A 81 -5.87 18.51 20.12
C GLY A 81 -5.39 17.52 19.06
N ARG A 82 -5.49 16.19 19.27
CA ARG A 82 -5.13 15.20 18.26
C ARG A 82 -6.13 15.17 17.10
N HIS A 83 -5.65 14.84 15.91
CA HIS A 83 -6.48 14.70 14.72
C HIS A 83 -6.84 13.22 14.47
N TYR A 84 -7.97 13.01 13.80
CA TYR A 84 -8.41 11.68 13.37
C TYR A 84 -8.91 11.68 11.92
N LEU A 85 -8.83 10.52 11.30
CA LEU A 85 -9.49 10.17 10.04
C LEU A 85 -10.48 9.04 10.32
N ALA A 86 -11.76 9.23 9.97
CA ALA A 86 -12.73 8.16 9.95
C ALA A 86 -12.88 7.64 8.52
N MET A 87 -12.77 6.33 8.35
CA MET A 87 -12.77 5.68 7.04
C MET A 87 -13.65 4.42 7.07
N GLU A 88 -13.95 3.86 5.91
CA GLU A 88 -14.65 2.58 5.83
C GLU A 88 -13.90 1.51 6.63
N TYR A 89 -14.66 0.68 7.35
CA TYR A 89 -14.11 -0.49 8.03
C TYR A 89 -14.20 -1.70 7.10
N LEU A 90 -13.11 -2.45 7.00
CA LEU A 90 -12.99 -3.64 6.19
C LEU A 90 -12.60 -4.81 7.10
N GLY A 91 -13.53 -5.77 7.24
CA GLY A 91 -13.38 -6.90 8.17
C GLY A 91 -12.59 -8.08 7.61
N GLY A 92 -12.30 -8.10 6.31
CA GLY A 92 -11.63 -9.23 5.63
C GLY A 92 -10.14 -9.37 5.91
N GLY A 93 -9.56 -8.55 6.78
CA GLY A 93 -8.13 -8.56 7.09
C GLY A 93 -7.27 -7.93 6.00
N ASP A 94 -5.95 -8.12 6.10
CA ASP A 94 -4.97 -7.59 5.15
C ASP A 94 -4.21 -8.70 4.42
N LEU A 95 -3.59 -8.36 3.28
CA LEU A 95 -2.81 -9.30 2.47
C LEU A 95 -1.57 -9.83 3.22
N ALA A 96 -1.06 -9.14 4.23
CA ALA A 96 0.09 -9.61 5.01
C ALA A 96 -0.24 -10.85 5.87
N GLN A 97 -1.52 -11.06 6.20
CA GLN A 97 -1.98 -12.26 6.90
C GLN A 97 -1.89 -13.52 6.01
N HIS A 98 -1.80 -13.32 4.70
CA HIS A 98 -1.65 -14.39 3.71
C HIS A 98 -0.19 -14.66 3.32
N ARG A 99 0.76 -14.12 4.08
CA ARG A 99 2.19 -14.37 3.83
C ARG A 99 2.51 -15.87 3.89
N GLY A 100 3.27 -16.35 2.90
CA GLY A 100 3.59 -17.77 2.76
C GLY A 100 2.54 -18.60 2.00
N ILE A 101 1.39 -18.01 1.69
CA ILE A 101 0.35 -18.64 0.88
C ILE A 101 0.63 -18.36 -0.61
N VAL A 102 0.64 -19.42 -1.42
CA VAL A 102 0.75 -19.32 -2.87
C VAL A 102 -0.66 -19.12 -3.44
N PHE A 103 -0.85 -18.02 -4.14
CA PHE A 103 -2.09 -17.72 -4.85
C PHE A 103 -2.07 -18.36 -6.25
N SER A 104 -3.26 -18.69 -6.78
CA SER A 104 -3.35 -19.01 -8.21
C SER A 104 -2.96 -17.77 -9.05
N PRO A 105 -2.33 -17.95 -10.22
CA PRO A 105 -1.94 -16.81 -11.07
C PRO A 105 -3.13 -15.91 -11.41
N SER A 106 -4.29 -16.48 -11.72
CA SER A 106 -5.51 -15.72 -11.99
C SER A 106 -5.87 -14.81 -10.80
N ARG A 107 -5.86 -15.35 -9.56
CA ARG A 107 -6.18 -14.56 -8.37
C ARG A 107 -5.12 -13.48 -8.08
N ALA A 108 -3.83 -13.82 -8.22
CA ALA A 108 -2.74 -12.86 -8.04
C ALA A 108 -2.85 -11.69 -9.03
N LEU A 109 -3.08 -11.99 -10.31
CA LEU A 109 -3.27 -10.96 -11.35
C LEU A 109 -4.53 -10.13 -11.14
N ASP A 110 -5.63 -10.72 -10.66
CA ASP A 110 -6.85 -9.99 -10.33
C ASP A 110 -6.60 -8.97 -9.21
N ILE A 111 -5.90 -9.36 -8.14
CA ILE A 111 -5.49 -8.43 -7.07
C ILE A 111 -4.63 -7.30 -7.63
N ILE A 112 -3.59 -7.63 -8.43
CA ILE A 112 -2.71 -6.61 -9.02
C ILE A 112 -3.49 -5.67 -9.96
N ARG A 113 -4.45 -6.19 -10.74
CA ARG A 113 -5.31 -5.38 -11.61
C ARG A 113 -6.12 -4.36 -10.82
N GLN A 114 -6.77 -4.79 -9.72
CA GLN A 114 -7.55 -3.88 -8.87
C GLN A 114 -6.67 -2.79 -8.26
N LEU A 115 -5.50 -3.16 -7.72
CA LEU A 115 -4.55 -2.20 -7.13
C LEU A 115 -3.97 -1.23 -8.17
N ALA A 116 -3.58 -1.73 -9.34
CA ALA A 116 -3.10 -0.88 -10.43
C ALA A 116 -4.17 0.09 -10.93
N GLY A 117 -5.45 -0.33 -10.94
CA GLY A 117 -6.58 0.56 -11.23
C GLY A 117 -6.70 1.70 -10.23
N GLY A 118 -6.64 1.38 -8.93
CA GLY A 118 -6.63 2.39 -7.86
C GLY A 118 -5.42 3.32 -7.95
N LEU A 119 -4.22 2.77 -8.13
CA LEU A 119 -3.00 3.57 -8.27
C LEU A 119 -3.01 4.45 -9.52
N ALA A 120 -3.63 4.04 -10.63
CA ALA A 120 -3.78 4.90 -11.79
C ALA A 120 -4.55 6.19 -11.44
N VAL A 121 -5.63 6.10 -10.64
CA VAL A 121 -6.38 7.27 -10.17
C VAL A 121 -5.54 8.15 -9.23
N VAL A 122 -4.75 7.54 -8.35
CA VAL A 122 -3.82 8.25 -7.46
C VAL A 122 -2.78 9.03 -8.26
N HIS A 123 -2.17 8.38 -9.25
CA HIS A 123 -1.13 8.96 -10.09
C HIS A 123 -1.67 10.06 -11.02
N ASP A 124 -2.88 9.91 -11.56
CA ASP A 124 -3.57 10.95 -12.34
C ASP A 124 -3.83 12.22 -11.48
N GLY A 125 -4.03 12.05 -10.18
CA GLY A 125 -4.11 13.13 -9.20
C GLY A 125 -2.76 13.76 -8.84
N GLY A 126 -1.66 13.36 -9.49
CA GLY A 126 -0.31 13.88 -9.22
C GLY A 126 0.33 13.33 -7.95
N LEU A 127 -0.19 12.24 -7.39
CA LEU A 127 0.29 11.62 -6.16
C LEU A 127 1.02 10.31 -6.44
N VAL A 128 1.94 9.96 -5.55
CA VAL A 128 2.59 8.65 -5.46
C VAL A 128 2.27 8.07 -4.10
N HIS A 129 1.88 6.79 -4.03
CA HIS A 129 1.49 6.16 -2.75
C HIS A 129 2.67 5.96 -1.81
N ARG A 130 3.84 5.56 -2.31
CA ARG A 130 5.13 5.44 -1.59
C ARG A 130 5.22 4.35 -0.52
N ASP A 131 4.11 3.70 -0.15
CA ASP A 131 4.07 2.64 0.88
C ASP A 131 3.15 1.48 0.47
N VAL A 132 3.21 1.09 -0.81
CA VAL A 132 2.47 -0.08 -1.31
C VAL A 132 3.08 -1.34 -0.74
N LYS A 133 2.32 -2.02 0.14
CA LYS A 133 2.75 -3.26 0.82
C LYS A 133 1.54 -4.08 1.26
N PRO A 134 1.68 -5.39 1.51
CA PRO A 134 0.56 -6.26 1.90
C PRO A 134 -0.24 -5.78 3.13
N ALA A 135 0.39 -5.18 4.12
CA ALA A 135 -0.30 -4.66 5.31
C ALA A 135 -1.22 -3.46 5.02
N ASN A 136 -1.03 -2.77 3.88
CA ASN A 136 -1.84 -1.64 3.43
C ASN A 136 -2.86 -2.05 2.34
N ILE A 137 -3.03 -3.36 2.11
CA ILE A 137 -3.99 -3.93 1.15
C ILE A 137 -5.00 -4.73 1.95
N LEU A 138 -6.21 -4.20 2.09
CA LEU A 138 -7.29 -4.81 2.86
C LEU A 138 -8.26 -5.54 1.95
N PHE A 139 -8.88 -6.59 2.47
CA PHE A 139 -9.93 -7.33 1.76
C PHE A 139 -11.33 -6.89 2.20
N ARG A 140 -12.23 -6.77 1.22
CA ARG A 140 -13.68 -6.76 1.46
C ARG A 140 -14.21 -8.19 1.56
N ASP A 141 -15.43 -8.34 2.05
CA ASP A 141 -16.09 -9.64 2.23
C ASP A 141 -16.33 -10.37 0.88
N ASP A 142 -16.43 -9.62 -0.23
CA ASP A 142 -16.54 -10.18 -1.58
C ASP A 142 -15.18 -10.60 -2.18
N GLY A 143 -14.11 -10.42 -1.40
CA GLY A 143 -12.74 -10.71 -1.81
C GLY A 143 -12.08 -9.63 -2.66
N SER A 144 -12.74 -8.52 -2.99
CA SER A 144 -12.09 -7.38 -3.64
C SER A 144 -11.08 -6.73 -2.68
N VAL A 145 -10.09 -6.01 -3.25
CA VAL A 145 -9.02 -5.41 -2.46
C VAL A 145 -9.08 -3.89 -2.46
N VAL A 146 -8.62 -3.30 -1.35
CA VAL A 146 -8.61 -1.87 -1.11
C VAL A 146 -7.24 -1.45 -0.61
N LEU A 147 -6.67 -0.42 -1.24
CA LEU A 147 -5.43 0.20 -0.84
C LEU A 147 -5.71 1.29 0.21
N THR A 148 -4.98 1.24 1.32
CA THR A 148 -5.08 2.18 2.43
C THR A 148 -3.71 2.72 2.83
N ASP A 149 -3.66 3.68 3.76
CA ASP A 149 -2.42 4.21 4.34
C ASP A 149 -1.46 4.78 3.29
N PHE A 150 -1.91 5.84 2.61
CA PHE A 150 -1.09 6.60 1.68
C PHE A 150 0.10 7.22 2.40
N GLY A 151 1.30 6.98 1.91
CA GLY A 151 2.55 7.37 2.57
C GLY A 151 2.93 8.85 2.39
N VAL A 152 1.97 9.77 2.27
CA VAL A 152 2.25 11.22 2.14
C VAL A 152 2.99 11.73 3.38
N ALA A 153 2.63 11.25 4.57
CA ALA A 153 3.33 11.56 5.81
C ALA A 153 4.80 11.09 5.81
N LYS A 154 5.12 9.99 5.11
CA LYS A 154 6.50 9.47 4.98
C LYS A 154 7.39 10.29 4.05
N ALA A 155 6.81 11.06 3.14
CA ALA A 155 7.59 11.87 2.20
C ALA A 155 8.54 12.84 2.89
N VAL A 156 8.28 13.20 4.11
CA VAL A 156 9.01 14.22 4.85
C VAL A 156 9.92 13.66 5.93
N GLU A 157 9.64 12.45 6.42
CA GLU A 157 10.66 11.72 7.19
C GLU A 157 11.90 11.48 6.31
N LEU A 158 11.71 11.19 5.01
CA LEU A 158 12.81 11.10 4.06
C LEU A 158 13.57 12.43 3.89
N ASP A 159 12.90 13.58 3.89
CA ASP A 159 13.56 14.88 3.76
C ASP A 159 14.27 15.34 5.05
N ASN A 160 13.78 14.97 6.24
CA ASN A 160 14.30 15.44 7.52
C ASN A 160 15.20 14.43 8.26
N GLU A 161 14.98 13.11 8.16
CA GLU A 161 15.75 12.09 8.90
C GLU A 161 16.92 11.49 8.10
N LEU A 162 16.94 11.62 6.78
CA LEU A 162 18.03 11.18 5.93
C LEU A 162 19.34 11.89 6.21
N THR A 163 19.29 13.06 6.81
CA THR A 163 20.50 13.84 7.18
C THR A 163 21.21 13.33 8.43
N HIS A 164 20.56 12.51 9.28
CA HIS A 164 21.15 12.12 10.56
C HIS A 164 21.55 10.65 10.74
N PHE A 165 20.94 9.66 10.06
CA PHE A 165 21.27 8.25 10.31
C PHE A 165 21.24 7.29 9.09
N GLY A 166 20.88 7.71 7.90
CA GLY A 166 20.89 6.81 6.72
C GLY A 166 19.93 5.60 6.81
N ILE A 167 18.91 5.68 7.68
CA ILE A 167 17.95 4.59 7.90
C ILE A 167 16.60 5.06 7.38
N ALA A 168 16.19 4.52 6.21
CA ALA A 168 14.84 4.75 5.71
C ALA A 168 13.81 4.17 6.68
N VAL A 169 12.86 5.00 7.15
CA VAL A 169 11.78 4.57 8.05
C VAL A 169 10.74 3.77 7.26
N GLY A 170 10.41 2.55 7.70
CA GLY A 170 9.38 1.72 7.11
C GLY A 170 9.80 0.26 6.91
N SER A 171 8.95 -0.54 6.27
CA SER A 171 9.28 -1.91 5.89
C SER A 171 10.04 -1.91 4.57
N PRO A 172 11.35 -2.22 4.52
CA PRO A 172 12.13 -2.15 3.29
C PRO A 172 11.75 -3.24 2.29
N ALA A 173 10.97 -4.24 2.72
CA ALA A 173 10.73 -5.46 1.95
C ALA A 173 9.97 -5.24 0.63
N TYR A 174 9.37 -4.07 0.43
CA TYR A 174 8.62 -3.73 -0.79
C TYR A 174 9.07 -2.39 -1.40
N SER A 175 10.14 -1.80 -0.86
CA SER A 175 10.67 -0.51 -1.33
C SER A 175 11.32 -0.65 -2.69
N SER A 176 11.11 0.34 -3.56
CA SER A 176 11.82 0.37 -4.84
C SER A 176 13.31 0.71 -4.67
N PRO A 177 14.16 0.38 -5.66
CA PRO A 177 15.59 0.74 -5.61
C PRO A 177 15.84 2.22 -5.38
N GLU A 178 15.05 3.10 -6.02
CA GLU A 178 15.14 4.55 -5.85
C GLU A 178 14.71 5.00 -4.45
N GLN A 179 13.70 4.34 -3.83
CA GLN A 179 13.39 4.57 -2.42
C GLN A 179 14.53 4.15 -1.50
N ALA A 180 15.13 2.97 -1.77
CA ALA A 180 16.26 2.46 -1.01
C ALA A 180 17.50 3.36 -1.11
N GLN A 181 17.65 4.12 -2.20
CA GLN A 181 18.74 5.05 -2.47
C GLN A 181 18.38 6.51 -2.20
N CYS A 182 17.19 6.79 -1.66
CA CYS A 182 16.72 8.13 -1.33
C CYS A 182 16.70 9.08 -2.55
N GLN A 183 16.37 8.55 -3.71
CA GLN A 183 16.25 9.30 -4.95
C GLN A 183 14.83 9.85 -5.12
N SER A 184 14.62 10.70 -6.12
CA SER A 184 13.29 11.20 -6.49
C SER A 184 12.35 10.05 -6.86
N LEU A 185 11.11 10.09 -6.37
CA LEU A 185 10.10 9.05 -6.56
C LEU A 185 9.03 9.53 -7.55
N ASP A 186 8.57 8.60 -8.37
CA ASP A 186 7.40 8.78 -9.23
C ASP A 186 6.47 7.55 -9.18
N ALA A 187 5.43 7.56 -10.00
CA ALA A 187 4.43 6.48 -10.12
C ALA A 187 5.05 5.08 -10.32
N ARG A 188 6.22 5.00 -10.94
CA ARG A 188 6.91 3.74 -11.26
C ARG A 188 7.51 3.06 -10.02
N SER A 189 7.67 3.80 -8.91
CA SER A 189 8.04 3.23 -7.61
C SER A 189 6.93 2.33 -7.05
N ASP A 190 5.66 2.75 -7.17
CA ASP A 190 4.51 1.94 -6.75
C ASP A 190 4.36 0.69 -7.64
N ILE A 191 4.64 0.80 -8.94
CA ILE A 191 4.64 -0.35 -9.88
C ILE A 191 5.67 -1.39 -9.48
N TYR A 192 6.87 -0.98 -9.05
CA TYR A 192 7.89 -1.89 -8.53
C TYR A 192 7.37 -2.61 -7.27
N SER A 193 6.78 -1.90 -6.33
CA SER A 193 6.21 -2.48 -5.11
C SER A 193 5.11 -3.51 -5.42
N LEU A 194 4.23 -3.24 -6.42
CA LEU A 194 3.27 -4.22 -6.93
C LEU A 194 3.95 -5.46 -7.51
N GLY A 195 5.08 -5.30 -8.20
CA GLY A 195 5.89 -6.41 -8.73
C GLY A 195 6.43 -7.32 -7.62
N VAL A 196 6.92 -6.74 -6.52
CA VAL A 196 7.36 -7.51 -5.34
C VAL A 196 6.20 -8.29 -4.73
N ILE A 197 5.02 -7.67 -4.62
CA ILE A 197 3.81 -8.31 -4.10
C ILE A 197 3.35 -9.44 -5.02
N LEU A 198 3.39 -9.24 -6.35
CA LEU A 198 3.06 -10.28 -7.32
C LEU A 198 3.98 -11.48 -7.19
N ALA A 199 5.29 -11.27 -7.11
CA ALA A 199 6.26 -12.34 -6.91
C ALA A 199 5.99 -13.12 -5.62
N GLU A 200 5.72 -12.42 -4.51
CA GLU A 200 5.40 -13.04 -3.22
C GLU A 200 4.09 -13.85 -3.30
N MET A 201 3.04 -13.35 -3.93
CA MET A 201 1.79 -14.09 -4.11
C MET A 201 1.95 -15.34 -4.98
N LEU A 202 2.76 -15.27 -6.04
CA LEU A 202 2.97 -16.39 -6.97
C LEU A 202 3.88 -17.48 -6.39
N THR A 203 4.80 -17.13 -5.48
CA THR A 203 5.83 -18.05 -4.98
C THR A 203 5.72 -18.36 -3.48
N GLY A 204 4.89 -17.62 -2.74
CA GLY A 204 4.80 -17.68 -1.28
C GLY A 204 5.95 -16.98 -0.55
N THR A 205 6.93 -16.42 -1.27
CA THR A 205 8.12 -15.80 -0.65
C THR A 205 8.45 -14.46 -1.28
N ASN A 206 8.76 -13.47 -0.45
CA ASN A 206 9.27 -12.20 -0.94
C ASN A 206 10.74 -12.36 -1.38
N PRO A 207 11.05 -12.13 -2.67
CA PRO A 207 12.36 -12.45 -3.23
C PRO A 207 13.50 -11.60 -2.67
N PHE A 208 13.22 -10.41 -2.16
CA PHE A 208 14.25 -9.47 -1.69
C PHE A 208 14.39 -9.43 -0.17
N ARG A 209 13.48 -10.06 0.57
CA ARG A 209 13.51 -10.06 2.04
C ARG A 209 14.74 -10.81 2.55
N ALA A 210 15.46 -10.20 3.48
CA ALA A 210 16.59 -10.78 4.20
C ALA A 210 16.37 -10.72 5.72
N SER A 211 17.32 -11.29 6.47
CA SER A 211 17.28 -11.32 7.93
C SER A 211 17.53 -9.96 8.58
N SER A 212 18.13 -9.01 7.85
CA SER A 212 18.40 -7.65 8.34
C SER A 212 17.82 -6.58 7.41
N TYR A 213 17.52 -5.42 8.01
CA TYR A 213 17.05 -4.25 7.26
C TYR A 213 18.05 -3.82 6.18
N PRO A 214 19.35 -3.57 6.48
CA PRO A 214 20.32 -3.14 5.47
C PRO A 214 20.47 -4.14 4.32
N GLN A 215 20.45 -5.44 4.61
CA GLN A 215 20.56 -6.46 3.57
C GLN A 215 19.31 -6.48 2.68
N THR A 216 18.13 -6.28 3.23
CA THR A 216 16.89 -6.19 2.43
C THR A 216 16.94 -4.98 1.49
N VAL A 217 17.37 -3.82 1.99
CA VAL A 217 17.58 -2.60 1.17
C VAL A 217 18.57 -2.88 0.04
N LEU A 218 19.71 -3.50 0.35
CA LEU A 218 20.74 -3.84 -0.62
C LEU A 218 20.23 -4.80 -1.70
N ASN A 219 19.40 -5.79 -1.32
CA ASN A 219 18.81 -6.74 -2.25
C ASN A 219 17.95 -6.05 -3.32
N HIS A 220 17.14 -5.04 -2.94
CA HIS A 220 16.35 -4.28 -3.92
C HIS A 220 17.23 -3.57 -4.95
N VAL A 221 18.42 -3.10 -4.56
CA VAL A 221 19.33 -2.37 -5.44
C VAL A 221 20.16 -3.32 -6.30
N GLN A 222 20.72 -4.39 -5.72
CA GLN A 222 21.80 -5.17 -6.34
C GLN A 222 21.42 -6.60 -6.74
N MET A 223 20.44 -7.20 -6.06
CA MET A 223 20.07 -8.59 -6.34
C MET A 223 19.47 -8.72 -7.74
N PRO A 224 19.83 -9.75 -8.53
CA PRO A 224 19.18 -10.05 -9.81
C PRO A 224 17.66 -10.19 -9.67
N LEU A 225 16.96 -10.04 -10.80
CA LEU A 225 15.51 -10.25 -10.83
C LEU A 225 15.17 -11.70 -10.49
N PRO A 226 14.11 -11.94 -9.71
CA PRO A 226 13.71 -13.29 -9.32
C PRO A 226 13.27 -14.09 -10.55
N GLN A 227 13.67 -15.35 -10.63
CA GLN A 227 13.20 -16.26 -11.66
C GLN A 227 12.02 -17.07 -11.12
N LEU A 228 10.90 -17.03 -11.83
CA LEU A 228 9.72 -17.81 -11.51
C LEU A 228 9.93 -19.29 -11.83
N PRO A 229 9.28 -20.20 -11.10
CA PRO A 229 9.24 -21.63 -11.47
C PRO A 229 8.76 -21.83 -12.92
N PRO A 230 9.18 -22.90 -13.60
CA PRO A 230 8.82 -23.16 -15.02
C PRO A 230 7.31 -23.12 -15.29
N ALA A 231 6.47 -23.58 -14.36
CA ALA A 231 5.02 -23.52 -14.48
C ALA A 231 4.45 -22.09 -14.53
N LEU A 232 5.21 -21.10 -14.07
CA LEU A 232 4.85 -19.69 -14.05
C LEU A 232 5.62 -18.87 -15.11
N ALA A 233 6.37 -19.52 -16.00
CA ALA A 233 7.16 -18.85 -17.04
C ALA A 233 6.38 -17.84 -17.91
N PRO A 234 5.08 -18.02 -18.23
CA PRO A 234 4.31 -17.01 -18.97
C PRO A 234 4.22 -15.64 -18.28
N TYR A 235 4.36 -15.58 -16.96
CA TYR A 235 4.28 -14.35 -16.16
C TYR A 235 5.65 -13.67 -15.96
N GLN A 236 6.74 -14.32 -16.34
CA GLN A 236 8.10 -13.79 -16.16
C GLN A 236 8.30 -12.43 -16.84
N PRO A 237 7.89 -12.22 -18.12
CA PRO A 237 8.10 -10.94 -18.79
C PRO A 237 7.39 -9.77 -18.10
N LEU A 238 6.17 -10.00 -17.58
CA LEU A 238 5.44 -9.01 -16.80
C LEU A 238 6.21 -8.65 -15.53
N LEU A 239 6.63 -9.67 -14.79
CA LEU A 239 7.36 -9.50 -13.53
C LEU A 239 8.71 -8.80 -13.74
N ASP A 240 9.47 -9.19 -14.75
CA ASP A 240 10.77 -8.59 -15.09
C ASP A 240 10.62 -7.08 -15.35
N ARG A 241 9.59 -6.71 -16.09
CA ARG A 241 9.33 -5.31 -16.39
C ARG A 241 8.85 -4.52 -15.17
N MET A 242 8.02 -5.10 -14.30
CA MET A 242 7.63 -4.46 -13.04
C MET A 242 8.83 -4.25 -12.10
N LEU A 243 9.73 -5.24 -12.01
CA LEU A 243 10.87 -5.27 -11.09
C LEU A 243 12.18 -4.72 -11.67
N ALA A 244 12.16 -4.17 -12.89
CA ALA A 244 13.36 -3.57 -13.48
C ALA A 244 13.97 -2.54 -12.51
N LYS A 245 15.30 -2.58 -12.36
CA LYS A 245 16.00 -1.74 -11.37
C LYS A 245 15.90 -0.27 -11.73
N GLN A 246 16.02 0.04 -13.02
CA GLN A 246 15.89 1.41 -13.53
C GLN A 246 14.40 1.72 -13.80
N PRO A 247 13.86 2.84 -13.28
CA PRO A 247 12.46 3.19 -13.49
C PRO A 247 12.04 3.32 -14.95
N ASP A 248 12.93 3.76 -15.83
CA ASP A 248 12.67 3.92 -17.27
C ASP A 248 12.52 2.59 -18.03
N GLN A 249 12.93 1.48 -17.44
CA GLN A 249 12.75 0.13 -17.98
C GLN A 249 11.45 -0.53 -17.50
N ARG A 250 10.71 0.11 -16.59
CA ARG A 250 9.42 -0.36 -16.08
C ARG A 250 8.28 0.07 -17.02
N PHE A 251 7.06 -0.31 -16.66
CA PHE A 251 5.86 0.30 -17.22
C PHE A 251 5.85 1.80 -16.89
N ALA A 252 5.55 2.65 -17.88
CA ALA A 252 5.53 4.09 -17.68
C ALA A 252 4.36 4.54 -16.77
N SER A 253 3.30 3.75 -16.69
CA SER A 253 2.13 4.02 -15.86
C SER A 253 1.41 2.74 -15.46
N CYS A 254 0.54 2.84 -14.43
CA CYS A 254 -0.37 1.76 -14.08
C CYS A 254 -1.35 1.42 -15.20
N ARG A 255 -1.71 2.36 -16.09
CA ARG A 255 -2.55 2.09 -17.26
C ARG A 255 -1.85 1.17 -18.26
N GLU A 256 -0.56 1.38 -18.50
CA GLU A 256 0.24 0.50 -19.35
C GLU A 256 0.41 -0.90 -18.72
N LEU A 257 0.60 -0.97 -17.39
CA LEU A 257 0.62 -2.23 -16.66
C LEU A 257 -0.72 -2.99 -16.80
N LEU A 258 -1.86 -2.29 -16.67
CA LEU A 258 -3.18 -2.89 -16.84
C LEU A 258 -3.35 -3.51 -18.23
N ALA A 259 -2.98 -2.77 -19.29
CA ALA A 259 -3.04 -3.27 -20.66
C ALA A 259 -2.18 -4.55 -20.85
N ALA A 260 -0.99 -4.61 -20.21
CA ALA A 260 -0.15 -5.80 -20.26
C ALA A 260 -0.78 -7.00 -19.50
N ILE A 261 -1.43 -6.75 -18.37
CA ILE A 261 -2.14 -7.81 -17.62
C ILE A 261 -3.30 -8.36 -18.44
N ASP A 262 -4.05 -7.50 -19.15
CA ASP A 262 -5.20 -7.91 -19.95
C ASP A 262 -4.79 -8.84 -21.10
N THR A 263 -3.63 -8.62 -21.72
CA THR A 263 -3.10 -9.52 -22.76
C THR A 263 -2.73 -10.91 -22.24
N LEU A 264 -2.37 -11.04 -20.93
CA LEU A 264 -2.05 -12.33 -20.32
C LEU A 264 -3.30 -13.11 -19.85
N THR A 265 -4.43 -12.41 -19.69
CA THR A 265 -5.68 -13.01 -19.17
C THR A 265 -6.71 -13.30 -20.26
N GLU A 266 -6.53 -12.79 -21.48
CA GLU A 266 -7.32 -13.22 -22.63
C GLU A 266 -6.97 -14.68 -22.93
N PRO A 267 -7.97 -15.61 -22.95
CA PRO A 267 -7.71 -16.97 -23.40
C PRO A 267 -7.23 -16.89 -24.84
N ASP A 268 -6.15 -17.62 -25.14
CA ASP A 268 -5.66 -17.82 -26.51
C ASP A 268 -6.76 -18.52 -27.34
N MET A 269 -7.66 -17.72 -27.92
CA MET A 269 -8.81 -18.19 -28.70
C MET A 269 -8.37 -18.78 -30.05
N ASP A 270 -7.07 -18.82 -30.35
CA ASP A 270 -6.53 -19.24 -31.65
C ASP A 270 -6.04 -20.71 -31.67
N GLN A 271 -6.08 -21.42 -30.54
CA GLN A 271 -5.63 -22.84 -30.52
C GLN A 271 -6.77 -23.87 -30.67
N THR A 272 -7.99 -23.48 -31.03
CA THR A 272 -9.06 -24.42 -31.28
C THR A 272 -9.55 -24.32 -32.73
N ARG A 273 -8.65 -24.39 -33.70
CA ARG A 273 -8.96 -24.72 -35.09
C ARG A 273 -7.98 -25.77 -35.60
N ILE A 274 -8.22 -27.00 -35.26
CA ILE A 274 -7.92 -28.18 -36.10
C ILE A 274 -9.12 -29.11 -36.02
#